data_2b8d212fa6c42c7b004cdbba551ec456
#
_entry.id   2b8d212fa6c42c7b004cdbba551ec456
#
_cell.length_a   1.000
_cell.length_b   1.000
_cell.length_c   1.000
_cell.angle_alpha   90.00
_cell.angle_beta   90.00
_cell.angle_gamma   90.00
#
_symmetry.space_group_name_H-M   'P 1'
#
loop_
_entity.id
_entity.type
_entity.pdbx_description
1 polymer ?
#
loop_
_entity_poly.entity_id
_entity_poly.type
_entity_poly.pdbx_seq_one_letter_code
_entity_poly.pdbx_strand_id
1 'polypeptide(L)'
;MLQRVGETVDPKDAVVKIKDASFPAPFASELEYNSPVHGNWNIVHTGMQVPEAIQIYVCADNCMRGVVLTAAEMNAADRFSFVIVEEQHVLNGNLEDITIEGVTDVLNKRGDHPKAVLLFTVCLHHFVGSNLNYIYDELERRFPDICFIRCYMDPIMQKHGLTPDQKLRKAMYDPLPECEPDAKTVSVFGSDFALDESSDIKRLLRRYGYTVRELLTCETWQDLLDMSKGRLFLDIYPAGKYGMETQARRLAREHLYLPGSFDYEEIEQQLKQLTDALGLPEVSREA
;
A
#
# COMPACT_ATOMS: atom_id res chain seq x y z
N MET A 1 -2.43 -25.51 -19.67
CA MET A 1 -3.13 -25.81 -20.93
C MET A 1 -4.62 -25.70 -20.66
N LEU A 2 -5.33 -24.78 -21.32
CA LEU A 2 -6.78 -24.65 -21.15
C LEU A 2 -7.46 -25.89 -21.77
N GLN A 3 -8.28 -26.57 -20.98
CA GLN A 3 -9.06 -27.68 -21.46
C GLN A 3 -10.50 -27.26 -21.73
N ARG A 4 -11.14 -27.91 -22.72
CA ARG A 4 -12.54 -27.64 -23.03
C ARG A 4 -13.44 -28.16 -21.90
N VAL A 5 -14.45 -27.42 -21.57
CA VAL A 5 -15.47 -27.86 -20.61
C VAL A 5 -16.10 -29.16 -21.12
N GLY A 6 -16.06 -30.19 -20.30
CA GLY A 6 -16.59 -31.53 -20.63
C GLY A 6 -15.56 -32.57 -21.09
N GLU A 7 -14.29 -32.21 -21.25
CA GLU A 7 -13.22 -33.20 -21.43
C GLU A 7 -12.83 -33.84 -20.09
N THR A 8 -12.70 -35.15 -20.10
CA THR A 8 -12.28 -35.91 -18.92
C THR A 8 -10.76 -35.78 -18.78
N VAL A 9 -10.30 -35.23 -17.69
CA VAL A 9 -8.86 -35.16 -17.35
C VAL A 9 -8.49 -36.42 -16.57
N ASP A 10 -7.37 -37.05 -16.92
CA ASP A 10 -6.84 -38.08 -16.04
C ASP A 10 -6.42 -37.45 -14.70
N PRO A 11 -6.98 -37.89 -13.55
CA PRO A 11 -6.59 -37.35 -12.25
C PRO A 11 -5.09 -37.36 -11.99
N LYS A 12 -4.34 -38.25 -12.65
CA LYS A 12 -2.88 -38.33 -12.55
C LYS A 12 -2.17 -37.07 -13.12
N ASP A 13 -2.77 -36.42 -14.11
CA ASP A 13 -2.21 -35.24 -14.74
C ASP A 13 -2.38 -33.98 -13.85
N ALA A 14 -3.27 -34.06 -12.85
CA ALA A 14 -3.51 -33.00 -11.87
C ALA A 14 -2.71 -33.21 -10.57
N VAL A 15 -1.88 -34.24 -10.46
CA VAL A 15 -1.13 -34.58 -9.25
C VAL A 15 0.36 -34.39 -9.47
N VAL A 16 0.98 -33.55 -8.65
CA VAL A 16 2.44 -33.33 -8.62
C VAL A 16 2.97 -33.79 -7.27
N LYS A 17 4.06 -34.56 -7.27
CA LYS A 17 4.74 -34.91 -6.03
C LYS A 17 5.38 -33.69 -5.44
N ILE A 18 5.28 -33.49 -4.12
CA ILE A 18 5.84 -32.34 -3.43
C ILE A 18 7.33 -32.13 -3.75
N LYS A 19 8.11 -33.21 -3.83
CA LYS A 19 9.54 -33.15 -4.20
C LYS A 19 9.82 -32.65 -5.62
N ASP A 20 8.84 -32.72 -6.51
CA ASP A 20 8.94 -32.33 -7.90
C ASP A 20 8.25 -30.94 -8.13
N ALA A 21 7.60 -30.40 -7.10
CA ALA A 21 7.00 -29.09 -7.13
C ALA A 21 8.09 -28.01 -7.01
N SER A 22 8.19 -27.15 -8.00
CA SER A 22 9.13 -26.02 -8.00
C SER A 22 8.47 -24.82 -8.66
N PHE A 23 8.74 -23.62 -8.12
CA PHE A 23 8.25 -22.39 -8.74
C PHE A 23 9.06 -22.09 -10.02
N PRO A 24 8.46 -21.64 -11.14
CA PRO A 24 7.02 -21.36 -11.35
C PRO A 24 6.17 -22.59 -11.68
N ALA A 25 6.74 -23.77 -11.90
CA ALA A 25 6.00 -24.99 -12.14
C ALA A 25 5.63 -25.69 -10.81
N PRO A 26 4.42 -26.25 -10.64
CA PRO A 26 3.36 -26.45 -11.63
C PRO A 26 2.44 -25.23 -11.84
N PHE A 27 2.71 -24.12 -11.22
CA PHE A 27 1.85 -22.95 -11.16
C PHE A 27 2.21 -21.89 -12.21
N ALA A 28 2.63 -22.32 -13.39
CA ALA A 28 2.87 -21.39 -14.49
C ALA A 28 1.54 -20.82 -15.03
N SER A 29 1.36 -19.54 -14.87
CA SER A 29 0.48 -18.62 -15.56
C SER A 29 -1.04 -18.74 -15.41
N GLU A 30 -1.70 -19.86 -15.58
CA GLU A 30 -3.17 -19.87 -15.66
C GLU A 30 -3.85 -20.17 -14.31
N LEU A 31 -3.10 -20.73 -13.39
CA LEU A 31 -3.49 -20.93 -12.01
C LEU A 31 -2.55 -20.18 -11.07
N GLU A 32 -2.01 -19.08 -11.53
CA GLU A 32 -1.31 -18.19 -10.61
C GLU A 32 -2.23 -17.93 -9.44
N TYR A 33 -1.77 -18.40 -8.29
CA TYR A 33 -2.42 -18.13 -7.04
C TYR A 33 -2.65 -16.63 -6.92
N ASN A 34 -3.84 -16.23 -7.28
CA ASN A 34 -4.26 -14.86 -7.08
C ASN A 34 -4.56 -14.70 -5.59
N SER A 35 -3.48 -14.56 -4.84
CA SER A 35 -3.60 -14.26 -3.42
C SER A 35 -4.50 -13.05 -3.26
N PRO A 36 -5.43 -13.04 -2.31
CA PRO A 36 -6.15 -11.83 -1.94
C PRO A 36 -5.23 -10.66 -1.66
N VAL A 37 -3.99 -10.95 -1.26
CA VAL A 37 -2.92 -9.96 -1.01
C VAL A 37 -2.37 -9.34 -2.30
N HIS A 38 -2.52 -9.99 -3.45
CA HIS A 38 -2.06 -9.50 -4.75
C HIS A 38 -3.21 -9.01 -5.65
N GLY A 39 -4.45 -9.13 -5.21
CA GLY A 39 -5.62 -8.64 -5.92
C GLY A 39 -5.84 -7.15 -5.72
N ASN A 40 -6.70 -6.57 -6.57
CA ASN A 40 -7.09 -5.16 -6.47
C ASN A 40 -7.78 -4.80 -5.15
N TRP A 41 -8.33 -5.77 -4.47
CA TRP A 41 -9.08 -5.58 -3.22
C TRP A 41 -8.19 -5.25 -2.04
N ASN A 42 -6.93 -5.66 -2.06
CA ASN A 42 -6.00 -5.33 -1.00
C ASN A 42 -5.73 -3.83 -0.91
N ILE A 43 -5.75 -3.11 -2.02
CA ILE A 43 -5.55 -1.66 -2.03
C ILE A 43 -6.61 -0.91 -1.23
N VAL A 44 -7.84 -1.45 -1.15
CA VAL A 44 -8.92 -0.88 -0.34
C VAL A 44 -8.56 -0.92 1.15
N HIS A 45 -8.10 -2.07 1.63
CA HIS A 45 -7.64 -2.24 3.02
C HIS A 45 -6.40 -1.41 3.32
N THR A 46 -5.40 -1.49 2.44
CA THR A 46 -4.14 -0.75 2.59
C THR A 46 -4.39 0.76 2.65
N GLY A 47 -5.27 1.29 1.80
CA GLY A 47 -5.64 2.71 1.82
C GLY A 47 -6.32 3.16 3.12
N MET A 48 -6.96 2.25 3.85
CA MET A 48 -7.56 2.55 5.15
C MET A 48 -6.54 2.87 6.26
N GLN A 49 -5.28 2.49 6.05
CA GLN A 49 -4.18 2.77 7.00
C GLN A 49 -3.84 4.27 7.08
N VAL A 50 -4.28 5.08 6.11
CA VAL A 50 -4.08 6.54 6.15
C VAL A 50 -5.16 7.16 7.04
N PRO A 51 -4.81 7.71 8.21
CA PRO A 51 -5.78 8.30 9.11
C PRO A 51 -6.33 9.62 8.55
N GLU A 52 -7.53 10.00 8.97
CA GLU A 52 -8.24 11.22 8.56
C GLU A 52 -8.34 11.40 7.02
N ALA A 53 -8.26 10.29 6.28
CA ALA A 53 -8.35 10.26 4.82
C ALA A 53 -9.64 9.56 4.35
N ILE A 54 -10.06 9.92 3.15
CA ILE A 54 -11.10 9.21 2.40
C ILE A 54 -10.53 8.63 1.12
N GLN A 55 -11.21 7.65 0.58
CA GLN A 55 -10.87 7.04 -0.70
C GLN A 55 -11.94 7.41 -1.73
N ILE A 56 -11.52 7.99 -2.85
CA ILE A 56 -12.41 8.30 -3.98
C ILE A 56 -11.97 7.47 -5.18
N TYR A 57 -12.89 6.71 -5.72
CA TYR A 57 -12.68 5.86 -6.89
C TYR A 57 -13.37 6.45 -8.10
N VAL A 58 -12.60 6.79 -9.14
CA VAL A 58 -13.13 7.27 -10.42
C VAL A 58 -13.10 6.13 -11.41
N CYS A 59 -14.22 5.45 -11.59
CA CYS A 59 -14.26 4.19 -12.31
C CYS A 59 -15.62 3.90 -12.95
N ALA A 60 -15.64 2.94 -13.86
CA ALA A 60 -16.88 2.38 -14.37
C ALA A 60 -17.60 1.58 -13.26
N ASP A 61 -18.90 1.48 -13.38
CA ASP A 61 -19.81 0.83 -12.42
C ASP A 61 -19.35 -0.59 -12.04
N ASN A 62 -18.94 -1.37 -13.00
CA ASN A 62 -18.44 -2.74 -12.76
C ASN A 62 -17.19 -2.82 -11.88
N CYS A 63 -16.35 -1.79 -11.92
CA CYS A 63 -15.12 -1.75 -11.13
C CYS A 63 -15.37 -1.46 -9.64
N MET A 64 -16.51 -0.84 -9.32
CA MET A 64 -16.85 -0.47 -7.94
C MET A 64 -17.25 -1.65 -7.06
N ARG A 65 -17.82 -2.70 -7.64
CA ARG A 65 -18.51 -3.76 -6.89
C ARG A 65 -17.67 -4.30 -5.73
N GLY A 66 -16.45 -4.66 -5.97
CA GLY A 66 -15.60 -5.20 -4.93
C GLY A 66 -15.17 -4.15 -3.91
N VAL A 67 -14.93 -2.90 -4.35
CA VAL A 67 -14.61 -1.80 -3.44
C VAL A 67 -15.79 -1.55 -2.48
N VAL A 68 -17.02 -1.48 -2.99
CA VAL A 68 -18.23 -1.31 -2.17
C VAL A 68 -18.42 -2.44 -1.17
N LEU A 69 -18.24 -3.69 -1.62
CA LEU A 69 -18.35 -4.85 -0.73
C LEU A 69 -17.31 -4.81 0.38
N THR A 70 -16.07 -4.51 0.03
CA THR A 70 -14.99 -4.40 1.02
C THR A 70 -15.24 -3.25 2.00
N ALA A 71 -15.68 -2.09 1.53
CA ALA A 71 -16.03 -0.97 2.40
C ALA A 71 -17.16 -1.33 3.39
N ALA A 72 -18.15 -2.10 2.92
CA ALA A 72 -19.25 -2.58 3.76
C ALA A 72 -18.76 -3.61 4.79
N GLU A 73 -17.93 -4.57 4.39
CA GLU A 73 -17.33 -5.56 5.29
C GLU A 73 -16.48 -4.92 6.39
N MET A 74 -15.78 -3.84 6.07
CA MET A 74 -14.98 -3.08 7.03
C MET A 74 -15.81 -2.13 7.90
N ASN A 75 -17.11 -2.01 7.66
CA ASN A 75 -18.00 -1.00 8.28
C ASN A 75 -17.44 0.43 8.13
N ALA A 76 -16.89 0.73 6.96
CA ALA A 76 -16.16 1.97 6.66
C ALA A 76 -16.72 2.69 5.42
N ALA A 77 -18.01 2.46 5.08
CA ALA A 77 -18.63 3.03 3.89
C ALA A 77 -18.60 4.57 3.85
N ASP A 78 -18.55 5.23 5.00
CA ASP A 78 -18.41 6.67 5.16
C ASP A 78 -17.06 7.22 4.67
N ARG A 79 -16.03 6.37 4.59
CA ARG A 79 -14.69 6.72 4.09
C ARG A 79 -14.52 6.51 2.59
N PHE A 80 -15.56 6.05 1.89
CA PHE A 80 -15.51 5.75 0.47
C PHE A 80 -16.49 6.60 -0.33
N SER A 81 -16.04 7.04 -1.50
CA SER A 81 -16.90 7.74 -2.47
C SER A 81 -16.53 7.33 -3.89
N PHE A 82 -17.45 7.54 -4.81
CA PHE A 82 -17.31 7.10 -6.19
C PHE A 82 -17.71 8.20 -7.16
N VAL A 83 -16.93 8.30 -8.24
CA VAL A 83 -17.26 9.07 -9.44
C VAL A 83 -17.44 8.07 -10.58
N ILE A 84 -18.67 7.97 -11.06
CA ILE A 84 -19.01 6.98 -12.09
C ILE A 84 -18.63 7.50 -13.46
N VAL A 85 -17.81 6.74 -14.16
CA VAL A 85 -17.43 6.97 -15.56
C VAL A 85 -18.33 6.13 -16.45
N GLU A 86 -19.11 6.79 -17.29
CA GLU A 86 -19.96 6.16 -18.31
C GLU A 86 -19.22 6.12 -19.66
N GLU A 87 -19.68 5.23 -20.56
CA GLU A 87 -19.09 5.07 -21.89
C GLU A 87 -19.03 6.39 -22.67
N GLN A 88 -20.07 7.21 -22.60
CA GLN A 88 -20.13 8.50 -23.27
C GLN A 88 -19.04 9.48 -22.80
N HIS A 89 -18.61 9.41 -21.54
CA HIS A 89 -17.53 10.25 -21.04
C HIS A 89 -16.20 9.91 -21.72
N VAL A 90 -15.96 8.63 -21.98
CA VAL A 90 -14.80 8.15 -22.73
C VAL A 90 -14.88 8.57 -24.20
N LEU A 91 -16.06 8.39 -24.82
CA LEU A 91 -16.28 8.76 -26.23
C LEU A 91 -16.17 10.27 -26.48
N ASN A 92 -16.60 11.08 -25.52
CA ASN A 92 -16.54 12.54 -25.61
C ASN A 92 -15.12 13.10 -25.29
N GLY A 93 -14.21 12.28 -24.78
CA GLY A 93 -12.85 12.70 -24.44
C GLY A 93 -12.79 13.70 -23.29
N ASN A 94 -13.74 13.63 -22.32
CA ASN A 94 -13.84 14.58 -21.21
C ASN A 94 -13.60 13.89 -19.84
N LEU A 95 -12.80 12.84 -19.81
CA LEU A 95 -12.58 12.06 -18.61
C LEU A 95 -11.84 12.87 -17.51
N GLU A 96 -10.95 13.77 -17.88
CA GLU A 96 -10.31 14.69 -16.93
C GLU A 96 -11.34 15.59 -16.25
N ASP A 97 -12.22 16.22 -17.02
CA ASP A 97 -13.24 17.12 -16.48
C ASP A 97 -14.21 16.37 -15.55
N ILE A 98 -14.66 15.19 -15.96
CA ILE A 98 -15.52 14.31 -15.14
C ILE A 98 -14.83 13.93 -13.85
N THR A 99 -13.53 13.64 -13.90
CA THR A 99 -12.75 13.31 -12.69
C THR A 99 -12.68 14.51 -11.76
N ILE A 100 -12.31 15.69 -12.27
CA ILE A 100 -12.16 16.92 -11.48
C ILE A 100 -13.50 17.35 -10.89
N GLU A 101 -14.54 17.45 -11.72
CA GLU A 101 -15.86 17.90 -11.26
C GLU A 101 -16.52 16.90 -10.32
N GLY A 102 -16.40 15.60 -10.61
CA GLY A 102 -16.91 14.54 -9.75
C GLY A 102 -16.26 14.52 -8.37
N VAL A 103 -14.94 14.63 -8.30
CA VAL A 103 -14.21 14.73 -7.02
C VAL A 103 -14.58 16.01 -6.28
N THR A 104 -14.69 17.13 -7.01
CA THR A 104 -15.12 18.42 -6.43
C THR A 104 -16.53 18.32 -5.83
N ASP A 105 -17.47 17.69 -6.54
CA ASP A 105 -18.83 17.50 -6.06
C ASP A 105 -18.89 16.61 -4.80
N VAL A 106 -18.11 15.52 -4.79
CA VAL A 106 -17.98 14.64 -3.61
C VAL A 106 -17.50 15.44 -2.40
N LEU A 107 -16.41 16.20 -2.55
CA LEU A 107 -15.83 16.95 -1.43
C LEU A 107 -16.73 18.07 -0.95
N ASN A 108 -17.42 18.77 -1.85
CA ASN A 108 -18.37 19.84 -1.48
C ASN A 108 -19.64 19.31 -0.78
N LYS A 109 -20.07 18.08 -1.09
CA LYS A 109 -21.24 17.45 -0.44
C LYS A 109 -20.92 16.88 0.93
N ARG A 110 -19.65 16.62 1.21
CA ARG A 110 -19.24 16.17 2.53
C ARG A 110 -19.28 17.34 3.51
N GLY A 111 -19.80 17.11 4.70
CA GLY A 111 -19.77 18.10 5.78
C GLY A 111 -18.46 18.14 6.56
N ASP A 112 -17.59 17.14 6.33
CA ASP A 112 -16.25 17.03 6.91
C ASP A 112 -15.18 17.39 5.87
N HIS A 113 -14.04 17.85 6.36
CA HIS A 113 -12.88 18.13 5.51
C HIS A 113 -11.76 17.11 5.80
N PRO A 114 -11.61 16.06 4.97
CA PRO A 114 -10.56 15.08 5.16
C PRO A 114 -9.18 15.76 5.01
N LYS A 115 -8.19 15.25 5.74
CA LYS A 115 -6.80 15.72 5.59
C LYS A 115 -6.15 15.21 4.32
N ALA A 116 -6.59 14.05 3.86
CA ALA A 116 -6.11 13.48 2.61
C ALA A 116 -7.21 12.78 1.82
N VAL A 117 -7.02 12.72 0.52
CA VAL A 117 -7.85 11.97 -0.42
C VAL A 117 -6.96 11.00 -1.17
N LEU A 118 -7.20 9.70 -0.99
CA LEU A 118 -6.64 8.69 -1.87
C LEU A 118 -7.50 8.63 -3.13
N LEU A 119 -7.02 9.25 -4.19
CA LEU A 119 -7.76 9.33 -5.46
C LEU A 119 -7.33 8.18 -6.37
N PHE A 120 -8.21 7.20 -6.54
CA PHE A 120 -7.98 6.04 -7.37
C PHE A 120 -8.46 6.28 -8.80
N THR A 121 -7.51 6.35 -9.73
CA THR A 121 -7.78 6.27 -11.16
C THR A 121 -7.69 4.81 -11.63
N VAL A 122 -8.38 4.49 -12.72
CA VAL A 122 -8.46 3.13 -13.25
C VAL A 122 -7.85 3.03 -14.65
N CYS A 123 -7.79 1.82 -15.18
CA CYS A 123 -7.23 1.55 -16.51
C CYS A 123 -7.84 2.40 -17.63
N LEU A 124 -9.08 2.87 -17.53
CA LEU A 124 -9.68 3.79 -18.51
C LEU A 124 -8.86 5.06 -18.70
N HIS A 125 -8.36 5.66 -17.62
CA HIS A 125 -7.52 6.87 -17.71
C HIS A 125 -6.24 6.62 -18.53
N HIS A 126 -5.65 5.43 -18.40
CA HIS A 126 -4.48 5.05 -19.18
C HIS A 126 -4.83 4.78 -20.65
N PHE A 127 -5.95 4.09 -20.92
CA PHE A 127 -6.36 3.76 -22.29
C PHE A 127 -6.65 4.99 -23.14
N VAL A 128 -7.26 6.01 -22.55
CA VAL A 128 -7.55 7.27 -23.27
C VAL A 128 -6.40 8.28 -23.19
N GLY A 129 -5.34 7.97 -22.44
CA GLY A 129 -4.20 8.87 -22.30
C GLY A 129 -4.49 10.12 -21.50
N SER A 130 -5.34 10.02 -20.45
CA SER A 130 -5.70 11.15 -19.60
C SER A 130 -4.50 11.86 -19.00
N ASN A 131 -4.54 13.19 -18.97
CA ASN A 131 -3.52 13.99 -18.31
C ASN A 131 -3.73 14.02 -16.80
N LEU A 132 -3.17 13.01 -16.12
CA LEU A 132 -3.29 12.88 -14.67
C LEU A 132 -2.67 14.06 -13.92
N ASN A 133 -1.57 14.64 -14.41
CA ASN A 133 -0.99 15.80 -13.75
C ASN A 133 -1.97 16.98 -13.74
N TYR A 134 -2.62 17.26 -14.86
CA TYR A 134 -3.65 18.30 -14.93
C TYR A 134 -4.79 18.07 -13.90
N ILE A 135 -5.25 16.82 -13.76
CA ILE A 135 -6.29 16.46 -12.79
C ILE A 135 -5.83 16.82 -11.37
N TYR A 136 -4.64 16.36 -10.96
CA TYR A 136 -4.14 16.60 -9.62
C TYR A 136 -3.82 18.07 -9.36
N ASP A 137 -3.17 18.77 -10.29
CA ASP A 137 -2.85 20.20 -10.16
C ASP A 137 -4.12 21.04 -9.98
N GLU A 138 -5.19 20.71 -10.71
CA GLU A 138 -6.47 21.42 -10.59
C GLU A 138 -7.20 21.10 -9.27
N LEU A 139 -7.16 19.85 -8.81
CA LEU A 139 -7.76 19.48 -7.52
C LEU A 139 -7.00 20.11 -6.35
N GLU A 140 -5.68 20.11 -6.37
CA GLU A 140 -4.84 20.76 -5.35
C GLU A 140 -5.06 22.29 -5.33
N ARG A 141 -5.29 22.90 -6.50
CA ARG A 141 -5.65 24.32 -6.59
C ARG A 141 -7.02 24.62 -5.99
N ARG A 142 -8.01 23.73 -6.16
CA ARG A 142 -9.37 23.89 -5.61
C ARG A 142 -9.44 23.62 -4.11
N PHE A 143 -8.62 22.67 -3.64
CA PHE A 143 -8.61 22.21 -2.25
C PHE A 143 -7.19 22.22 -1.67
N PRO A 144 -6.62 23.43 -1.42
CA PRO A 144 -5.20 23.55 -1.01
C PRO A 144 -4.92 22.95 0.38
N ASP A 145 -5.94 22.72 1.19
CA ASP A 145 -5.80 22.15 2.54
C ASP A 145 -5.94 20.62 2.56
N ILE A 146 -6.17 19.99 1.39
CA ILE A 146 -6.31 18.54 1.24
C ILE A 146 -5.11 17.97 0.49
N CYS A 147 -4.48 16.95 1.06
CA CYS A 147 -3.43 16.21 0.38
C CYS A 147 -4.04 15.16 -0.56
N PHE A 148 -3.80 15.27 -1.87
CA PHE A 148 -4.24 14.26 -2.84
C PHE A 148 -3.15 13.21 -3.05
N ILE A 149 -3.42 11.98 -2.61
CA ILE A 149 -2.54 10.83 -2.77
C ILE A 149 -2.90 10.13 -4.09
N ARG A 150 -1.90 10.01 -4.99
CA ARG A 150 -2.06 9.45 -6.33
C ARG A 150 -2.14 7.93 -6.29
N CYS A 151 -3.32 7.38 -6.47
CA CYS A 151 -3.59 5.95 -6.39
C CYS A 151 -4.06 5.38 -7.73
N TYR A 152 -3.75 4.11 -7.96
CA TYR A 152 -4.04 3.45 -9.23
C TYR A 152 -4.70 2.10 -8.99
N MET A 153 -5.83 1.89 -9.66
CA MET A 153 -6.51 0.60 -9.76
C MET A 153 -6.45 0.14 -11.22
N ASP A 154 -5.26 -0.23 -11.68
CA ASP A 154 -4.96 -0.50 -13.08
C ASP A 154 -4.24 -1.84 -13.31
N PRO A 155 -4.82 -2.99 -12.91
CA PRO A 155 -4.14 -4.30 -12.98
C PRO A 155 -3.78 -4.71 -14.41
N ILE A 156 -4.55 -4.25 -15.40
CA ILE A 156 -4.36 -4.60 -16.80
C ILE A 156 -3.05 -4.01 -17.36
N MET A 157 -2.62 -2.88 -16.81
CA MET A 157 -1.40 -2.21 -17.24
C MET A 157 -0.12 -2.82 -16.67
N GLN A 158 -0.24 -3.82 -15.80
CA GLN A 158 0.91 -4.40 -15.10
C GLN A 158 1.37 -5.70 -15.74
N LYS A 159 2.10 -5.61 -16.81
CA LYS A 159 2.85 -6.78 -17.31
C LYS A 159 4.20 -6.97 -16.62
N HIS A 160 4.83 -5.87 -16.24
CA HIS A 160 6.13 -5.86 -15.55
C HIS A 160 6.21 -4.60 -14.67
N GLY A 161 6.71 -4.71 -13.45
CA GLY A 161 6.92 -3.59 -12.54
C GLY A 161 6.27 -3.74 -11.17
N LEU A 162 6.01 -2.62 -10.51
CA LEU A 162 5.43 -2.61 -9.17
C LEU A 162 3.98 -3.08 -9.18
N THR A 163 3.62 -3.89 -8.19
CA THR A 163 2.22 -4.29 -7.95
C THR A 163 1.38 -3.07 -7.53
N PRO A 164 0.03 -3.14 -7.64
CA PRO A 164 -0.85 -2.09 -7.13
C PRO A 164 -0.59 -1.76 -5.67
N ASP A 165 -0.36 -2.77 -4.84
CA ASP A 165 -0.05 -2.61 -3.42
C ASP A 165 1.27 -1.86 -3.21
N GLN A 166 2.34 -2.21 -3.93
CA GLN A 166 3.61 -1.49 -3.86
C GLN A 166 3.50 -0.03 -4.31
N LYS A 167 2.74 0.24 -5.37
CA LYS A 167 2.47 1.61 -5.83
C LYS A 167 1.70 2.41 -4.79
N LEU A 168 0.67 1.81 -4.20
CA LEU A 168 -0.14 2.45 -3.17
C LEU A 168 0.69 2.77 -1.93
N ARG A 169 1.44 1.81 -1.39
CA ARG A 169 2.29 2.05 -0.21
C ARG A 169 3.31 3.14 -0.47
N LYS A 170 3.94 3.15 -1.66
CA LYS A 170 4.80 4.26 -2.04
C LYS A 170 4.07 5.59 -2.01
N ALA A 171 2.89 5.67 -2.62
CA ALA A 171 2.10 6.90 -2.68
C ALA A 171 1.63 7.38 -1.30
N MET A 172 1.28 6.46 -0.39
CA MET A 172 0.91 6.78 0.99
C MET A 172 2.06 7.41 1.79
N TYR A 173 3.31 7.12 1.41
CA TYR A 173 4.50 7.67 2.08
C TYR A 173 5.03 8.95 1.40
N ASP A 174 4.57 9.29 0.20
CA ASP A 174 5.01 10.49 -0.52
C ASP A 174 4.72 11.82 0.24
N PRO A 175 3.64 11.95 1.05
CA PRO A 175 3.38 13.14 1.84
C PRO A 175 4.33 13.38 3.01
N LEU A 176 5.17 12.41 3.40
CA LEU A 176 6.08 12.57 4.53
C LEU A 176 6.99 13.80 4.34
N PRO A 177 6.99 14.77 5.27
CA PRO A 177 7.76 16.00 5.13
C PRO A 177 9.25 15.78 5.37
N GLU A 178 10.07 16.65 4.81
CA GLU A 178 11.45 16.79 5.22
C GLU A 178 11.51 17.37 6.62
N CYS A 179 12.25 16.75 7.51
CA CYS A 179 12.45 17.20 8.89
C CYS A 179 13.77 16.64 9.46
N GLU A 180 14.23 17.23 10.56
CA GLU A 180 15.34 16.66 11.31
C GLU A 180 14.90 15.34 11.99
N PRO A 181 15.72 14.28 11.90
CA PRO A 181 15.42 13.03 12.56
C PRO A 181 15.53 13.14 14.06
N ASP A 182 14.64 12.48 14.77
CA ASP A 182 14.78 12.23 16.19
C ASP A 182 15.74 11.05 16.41
N ALA A 183 16.83 11.31 17.13
CA ALA A 183 17.91 10.34 17.36
C ALA A 183 17.45 9.05 18.05
N LYS A 184 16.30 9.06 18.72
CA LYS A 184 15.73 7.94 19.48
C LYS A 184 14.40 7.44 18.91
N THR A 185 14.10 7.73 17.65
CA THR A 185 12.88 7.26 17.01
C THR A 185 13.20 6.33 15.83
N VAL A 186 12.49 5.20 15.78
CA VAL A 186 12.47 4.27 14.65
C VAL A 186 11.06 4.24 14.09
N SER A 187 10.93 4.40 12.76
CA SER A 187 9.63 4.37 12.08
C SER A 187 9.49 3.08 11.28
N VAL A 188 8.43 2.32 11.55
CA VAL A 188 8.14 1.01 10.94
C VAL A 188 7.05 1.17 9.89
N PHE A 189 7.33 0.68 8.69
CA PHE A 189 6.46 0.77 7.51
C PHE A 189 6.05 -0.61 7.01
N GLY A 190 5.11 -0.64 6.12
CA GLY A 190 4.88 -1.73 5.16
C GLY A 190 3.97 -2.85 5.61
N SER A 191 3.75 -3.07 6.88
CA SER A 191 2.89 -4.17 7.35
C SER A 191 1.40 -3.84 7.33
N ASP A 192 0.57 -4.86 7.23
CA ASP A 192 -0.88 -4.79 7.46
C ASP A 192 -1.26 -5.06 8.92
N PHE A 193 -0.27 -5.39 9.74
CA PHE A 193 -0.42 -5.66 11.17
C PHE A 193 0.67 -4.91 11.95
N ALA A 194 0.30 -4.31 13.06
CA ALA A 194 1.26 -3.73 13.97
C ALA A 194 2.18 -4.82 14.56
N LEU A 195 3.42 -4.49 14.85
CA LEU A 195 4.31 -5.38 15.56
C LEU A 195 3.70 -5.67 16.95
N ASP A 196 3.70 -6.93 17.32
CA ASP A 196 3.31 -7.34 18.67
C ASP A 196 4.22 -6.67 19.71
N GLU A 197 3.64 -6.33 20.85
CA GLU A 197 4.38 -5.69 21.95
C GLU A 197 5.49 -6.56 22.53
N SER A 198 5.36 -7.88 22.38
CA SER A 198 6.36 -8.86 22.79
C SER A 198 7.39 -9.19 21.71
N SER A 199 7.28 -8.61 20.52
CA SER A 199 8.23 -8.86 19.43
C SER A 199 9.65 -8.46 19.84
N ASP A 200 10.63 -9.23 19.38
CA ASP A 200 12.04 -8.98 19.71
C ASP A 200 12.50 -7.59 19.24
N ILE A 201 11.99 -7.11 18.10
CA ILE A 201 12.28 -5.76 17.60
C ILE A 201 11.80 -4.70 18.61
N LYS A 202 10.53 -4.76 19.05
CA LYS A 202 10.00 -3.78 20.02
C LYS A 202 10.68 -3.87 21.38
N ARG A 203 10.89 -5.08 21.87
CA ARG A 203 11.58 -5.31 23.15
C ARG A 203 12.99 -4.74 23.13
N LEU A 204 13.74 -5.00 22.05
CA LEU A 204 15.09 -4.48 21.86
C LEU A 204 15.08 -2.95 21.84
N LEU A 205 14.28 -2.35 20.99
CA LEU A 205 14.21 -0.89 20.86
C LEU A 205 13.83 -0.20 22.17
N ARG A 206 12.82 -0.73 22.90
CA ARG A 206 12.42 -0.20 24.21
C ARG A 206 13.51 -0.32 25.26
N ARG A 207 14.23 -1.45 25.29
CA ARG A 207 15.34 -1.66 26.23
C ARG A 207 16.38 -0.55 26.12
N TYR A 208 16.60 -0.02 24.92
CA TYR A 208 17.57 1.05 24.68
C TYR A 208 16.94 2.45 24.56
N GLY A 209 15.69 2.59 25.00
CA GLY A 209 14.98 3.88 25.08
C GLY A 209 14.60 4.47 23.73
N TYR A 210 14.36 3.63 22.73
CA TYR A 210 13.83 4.08 21.45
C TYR A 210 12.31 4.14 21.46
N THR A 211 11.77 5.17 20.82
CA THR A 211 10.36 5.26 20.45
C THR A 211 10.14 4.56 19.12
N VAL A 212 9.16 3.67 19.06
CA VAL A 212 8.74 3.00 17.83
C VAL A 212 7.47 3.66 17.32
N ARG A 213 7.51 4.22 16.13
CA ARG A 213 6.34 4.72 15.40
C ARG A 213 5.97 3.71 14.34
N GLU A 214 4.72 3.30 14.31
CA GLU A 214 4.21 2.36 13.31
C GLU A 214 3.07 2.99 12.54
N LEU A 215 3.05 2.82 11.23
CA LEU A 215 1.98 3.35 10.38
C LEU A 215 0.59 2.95 10.90
N LEU A 216 0.44 1.70 11.33
CA LEU A 216 -0.85 1.15 11.79
C LEU A 216 -1.30 1.67 13.17
N THR A 217 -0.43 2.34 13.89
CA THR A 217 -0.77 2.98 15.16
C THR A 217 -0.98 4.49 15.04
N CYS A 218 -0.90 5.02 13.82
CA CYS A 218 -1.22 6.42 13.55
C CYS A 218 -2.73 6.65 13.63
N GLU A 219 -3.17 7.48 14.56
CA GLU A 219 -4.59 7.83 14.74
C GLU A 219 -4.95 9.11 13.98
N THR A 220 -3.97 10.00 13.77
CA THR A 220 -4.15 11.28 13.10
C THR A 220 -3.25 11.42 11.88
N TRP A 221 -3.62 12.32 10.98
CA TRP A 221 -2.78 12.71 9.85
C TRP A 221 -1.40 13.20 10.30
N GLN A 222 -1.35 13.91 11.42
CA GLN A 222 -0.08 14.39 11.96
C GLN A 222 0.81 13.24 12.44
N ASP A 223 0.24 12.17 13.02
CA ASP A 223 1.00 10.97 13.40
C ASP A 223 1.64 10.32 12.18
N LEU A 224 0.90 10.26 11.05
CA LEU A 224 1.44 9.79 9.79
C LEU A 224 2.62 10.66 9.33
N LEU A 225 2.46 11.98 9.32
CA LEU A 225 3.54 12.90 8.93
C LEU A 225 4.75 12.76 9.86
N ASP A 226 4.52 12.52 11.13
CA ASP A 226 5.54 12.32 12.15
C ASP A 226 6.35 11.03 11.98
N MET A 227 5.90 10.11 11.10
CA MET A 227 6.72 8.97 10.68
C MET A 227 8.04 9.40 10.02
N SER A 228 8.08 10.60 9.44
CA SER A 228 9.31 11.20 8.87
C SER A 228 10.41 11.48 9.89
N LYS A 229 10.04 11.60 11.18
CA LYS A 229 10.98 11.88 12.29
C LYS A 229 11.86 10.69 12.67
N GLY A 230 11.57 9.49 12.15
CA GLY A 230 12.42 8.33 12.40
C GLY A 230 13.86 8.56 11.93
N ARG A 231 14.83 8.30 12.81
CA ARG A 231 16.24 8.24 12.46
C ARG A 231 16.52 7.06 11.52
N LEU A 232 15.85 5.93 11.80
CA LEU A 232 15.91 4.70 11.04
C LEU A 232 14.51 4.37 10.52
N PHE A 233 14.41 4.07 9.24
CA PHE A 233 13.22 3.53 8.62
C PHE A 233 13.34 2.01 8.54
N LEU A 234 12.34 1.32 9.06
CA LEU A 234 12.29 -0.13 9.10
C LEU A 234 11.07 -0.61 8.32
N ASP A 235 11.28 -1.55 7.42
CA ASP A 235 10.20 -2.26 6.74
C ASP A 235 10.29 -3.75 7.07
N ILE A 236 9.14 -4.33 7.35
CA ILE A 236 9.00 -5.75 7.72
C ILE A 236 8.15 -6.53 6.72
N TYR A 237 7.66 -5.88 5.66
CA TYR A 237 6.75 -6.48 4.71
C TYR A 237 7.18 -6.23 3.26
N PRO A 238 7.22 -7.27 2.39
CA PRO A 238 7.80 -7.15 1.05
C PRO A 238 7.18 -6.05 0.19
N ALA A 239 5.87 -5.83 0.29
CA ALA A 239 5.18 -4.82 -0.51
C ALA A 239 5.51 -3.38 -0.10
N GLY A 240 5.88 -3.15 1.15
CA GLY A 240 6.28 -1.84 1.68
C GLY A 240 7.68 -1.42 1.28
N LYS A 241 8.58 -2.38 1.05
CA LYS A 241 10.02 -2.17 0.85
C LYS A 241 10.33 -1.07 -0.17
N TYR A 242 9.74 -1.13 -1.35
CA TYR A 242 10.01 -0.14 -2.40
C TYR A 242 9.62 1.29 -1.99
N GLY A 243 8.44 1.43 -1.37
CA GLY A 243 7.96 2.73 -0.87
C GLY A 243 8.87 3.28 0.22
N MET A 244 9.20 2.47 1.22
CA MET A 244 10.09 2.83 2.31
C MET A 244 11.47 3.25 1.81
N GLU A 245 12.13 2.44 0.98
CA GLU A 245 13.45 2.75 0.41
C GLU A 245 13.44 4.04 -0.42
N THR A 246 12.32 4.31 -1.13
CA THR A 246 12.17 5.54 -1.91
C THR A 246 12.13 6.76 -0.99
N GLN A 247 11.36 6.68 0.09
CA GLN A 247 11.28 7.78 1.05
C GLN A 247 12.55 7.92 1.90
N ALA A 248 13.18 6.82 2.26
CA ALA A 248 14.44 6.85 2.99
C ALA A 248 15.52 7.60 2.19
N ARG A 249 15.61 7.37 0.89
CA ARG A 249 16.52 8.13 0.01
C ARG A 249 16.16 9.60 -0.09
N ARG A 250 14.86 9.92 -0.27
CA ARG A 250 14.36 11.29 -0.38
C ARG A 250 14.62 12.10 0.89
N LEU A 251 14.41 11.49 2.05
CA LEU A 251 14.52 12.13 3.36
C LEU A 251 15.91 11.96 3.99
N ALA A 252 16.87 11.35 3.27
CA ALA A 252 18.21 11.03 3.76
C ALA A 252 18.20 10.26 5.09
N ARG A 253 17.40 9.18 5.14
CA ARG A 253 17.29 8.29 6.31
C ARG A 253 18.02 6.97 6.06
N GLU A 254 18.65 6.47 7.10
CA GLU A 254 19.08 5.07 7.13
C GLU A 254 17.85 4.16 7.11
N HIS A 255 17.94 3.02 6.46
CA HIS A 255 16.81 2.09 6.35
C HIS A 255 17.26 0.64 6.36
N LEU A 256 16.38 -0.21 6.89
CA LEU A 256 16.55 -1.65 6.93
C LEU A 256 15.26 -2.34 6.45
N TYR A 257 15.43 -3.45 5.76
CA TYR A 257 14.36 -4.39 5.47
C TYR A 257 14.59 -5.66 6.25
N LEU A 258 13.75 -5.91 7.26
CA LEU A 258 13.85 -7.05 8.17
C LEU A 258 12.53 -7.86 8.09
N PRO A 259 12.36 -8.69 7.05
CA PRO A 259 11.16 -9.52 6.93
C PRO A 259 11.10 -10.54 8.06
N GLY A 260 9.90 -10.85 8.54
CA GLY A 260 9.73 -11.89 9.54
C GLY A 260 10.28 -13.22 9.05
N SER A 261 10.88 -14.00 9.97
CA SER A 261 11.40 -15.34 9.70
C SER A 261 11.00 -16.29 10.81
N PHE A 262 10.95 -17.58 10.48
CA PHE A 262 10.83 -18.69 11.42
C PHE A 262 12.18 -19.39 11.66
N ASP A 263 13.24 -18.94 10.98
CA ASP A 263 14.60 -19.43 11.18
C ASP A 263 15.32 -18.58 12.22
N TYR A 264 15.78 -19.20 13.29
CA TYR A 264 16.44 -18.51 14.40
C TYR A 264 17.77 -17.85 13.98
N GLU A 265 18.48 -18.41 13.02
CA GLU A 265 19.73 -17.81 12.53
C GLU A 265 19.43 -16.54 11.73
N GLU A 266 18.38 -16.56 10.90
CA GLU A 266 17.93 -15.37 10.18
C GLU A 266 17.43 -14.29 11.14
N ILE A 267 16.66 -14.66 12.18
CA ILE A 267 16.19 -13.72 13.20
C ILE A 267 17.38 -13.05 13.90
N GLU A 268 18.39 -13.81 14.29
CA GLU A 268 19.60 -13.27 14.91
C GLU A 268 20.36 -12.32 13.99
N GLN A 269 20.48 -12.67 12.71
CA GLN A 269 21.11 -11.80 11.71
C GLN A 269 20.33 -10.49 11.53
N GLN A 270 18.99 -10.55 11.51
CA GLN A 270 18.14 -9.36 11.42
C GLN A 270 18.26 -8.47 12.67
N LEU A 271 18.24 -9.05 13.86
CA LEU A 271 18.47 -8.31 15.10
C LEU A 271 19.87 -7.68 15.16
N LYS A 272 20.87 -8.40 14.67
CA LYS A 272 22.23 -7.86 14.54
C LYS A 272 22.29 -6.66 13.58
N GLN A 273 21.64 -6.75 12.42
CA GLN A 273 21.56 -5.61 11.50
C GLN A 273 20.90 -4.39 12.16
N LEU A 274 19.85 -4.61 12.95
CA LEU A 274 19.19 -3.54 13.69
C LEU A 274 20.10 -2.92 14.76
N THR A 275 20.82 -3.73 15.54
CA THR A 275 21.75 -3.23 16.55
C THR A 275 22.92 -2.47 15.92
N ASP A 276 23.48 -2.98 14.83
CA ASP A 276 24.59 -2.34 14.12
C ASP A 276 24.16 -0.95 13.57
N ALA A 277 22.99 -0.86 12.93
CA ALA A 277 22.47 0.40 12.41
C ALA A 277 22.20 1.46 13.51
N LEU A 278 21.85 1.00 14.69
CA LEU A 278 21.57 1.90 15.82
C LEU A 278 22.79 2.15 16.72
N GLY A 279 23.93 1.47 16.46
CA GLY A 279 25.15 1.54 17.28
C GLY A 279 24.92 0.95 18.69
N LEU A 280 24.12 -0.11 18.79
CA LEU A 280 23.79 -0.79 20.04
C LEU A 280 24.69 -2.00 20.27
N PRO A 281 24.85 -2.44 21.52
CA PRO A 281 25.51 -3.70 21.83
C PRO A 281 24.83 -4.89 21.12
N GLU A 282 25.61 -5.86 20.71
CA GLU A 282 25.09 -7.09 20.12
C GLU A 282 24.18 -7.83 21.12
N VAL A 283 23.07 -8.37 20.61
CA VAL A 283 22.12 -9.15 21.39
C VAL A 283 22.47 -10.62 21.27
N SER A 284 22.65 -11.30 22.41
CA SER A 284 22.82 -12.75 22.46
C SER A 284 21.48 -13.43 22.77
N ARG A 285 21.37 -14.72 22.43
CA ARG A 285 20.18 -15.55 22.75
C ARG A 285 19.88 -15.63 24.26
N GLU A 286 20.84 -15.31 25.09
CA GLU A 286 20.71 -15.39 26.56
C GLU A 286 20.29 -14.07 27.22
N ALA A 287 20.08 -13.03 26.43
CA ALA A 287 19.71 -11.69 26.89
C ALA A 287 18.22 -11.38 26.68
#